data_1356e15ee112820bd537af397a09bcbc
#
_entry.id   1356e15ee112820bd537af397a09bcbc
#
_cell.length_a   1.000
_cell.length_b   1.000
_cell.length_c   1.000
_cell.angle_alpha   90.00
_cell.angle_beta   90.00
_cell.angle_gamma   90.00
#
_symmetry.space_group_name_H-M   'P 1'
#
loop_
_entity.id
_entity.type
_entity.pdbx_description
1 polymer ?
#
loop_
_entity_poly.entity_id
_entity_poly.type
_entity_poly.pdbx_seq_one_letter_code
_entity_poly.pdbx_strand_id
1 'polypeptide(L)'
;MRRGANVVNLSFSGDRDPAMERVIAEAVRRNVILVAAAGNGGPQAAPSYPAAYPQVIAVTAHDSADHLYAHANRGTYIAVAAPGVDILVPILKRGHMFMSGTSMSSAYVAGIMALLLERAPNLSPERAARILMETAGDLGAPGRDDEFGAGRVDARAALDAMLGGAREIGARQ
;
A
#
# COMPACT_ATOMS: atom_id res chain seq x y z
N MET A 1 19.20 2.95 3.43
CA MET A 1 18.99 1.78 4.29
C MET A 1 20.04 1.58 5.40
N ARG A 2 20.93 2.50 5.64
CA ARG A 2 21.88 2.42 6.76
C ARG A 2 21.25 2.63 8.16
N ARG A 3 19.95 2.97 8.25
CA ARG A 3 19.27 3.33 9.49
C ARG A 3 18.18 2.33 9.93
N GLY A 4 18.12 1.12 9.35
CA GLY A 4 17.24 0.04 9.82
C GLY A 4 15.74 0.28 9.59
N ALA A 5 15.35 1.00 8.53
CA ALA A 5 13.94 1.12 8.18
C ALA A 5 13.40 -0.21 7.64
N ASN A 6 12.28 -0.67 8.17
CA ASN A 6 11.61 -1.91 7.77
C ASN A 6 10.43 -1.67 6.82
N VAL A 7 9.88 -0.44 6.82
CA VAL A 7 8.83 0.02 5.89
C VAL A 7 9.28 1.33 5.27
N VAL A 8 9.11 1.47 3.97
CA VAL A 8 9.37 2.73 3.25
C VAL A 8 8.14 3.12 2.46
N ASN A 9 7.61 4.31 2.74
CA ASN A 9 6.54 4.93 1.96
C ASN A 9 7.12 5.82 0.86
N LEU A 10 6.65 5.61 -0.37
CA LEU A 10 7.11 6.26 -1.59
C LEU A 10 5.96 7.06 -2.21
N SER A 11 5.63 8.22 -1.60
CA SER A 11 4.55 9.12 -2.05
C SER A 11 5.02 10.05 -3.17
N PHE A 12 5.67 9.50 -4.19
CA PHE A 12 6.09 10.20 -5.40
C PHE A 12 5.90 9.30 -6.63
N SER A 13 5.94 9.88 -7.80
CA SER A 13 5.72 9.19 -9.06
C SER A 13 6.63 9.74 -10.16
N GLY A 14 6.93 8.91 -11.14
CA GLY A 14 7.74 9.23 -12.30
C GLY A 14 7.77 8.11 -13.31
N ASP A 15 8.66 8.22 -14.27
CA ASP A 15 8.91 7.20 -15.28
C ASP A 15 9.71 6.02 -14.73
N ARG A 16 9.75 4.92 -15.48
CA ARG A 16 10.57 3.76 -15.12
C ARG A 16 12.05 4.14 -15.15
N ASP A 17 12.74 3.87 -14.05
CA ASP A 17 14.18 4.11 -13.90
C ASP A 17 14.90 2.82 -13.50
N PRO A 18 15.86 2.32 -14.33
CA PRO A 18 16.64 1.13 -14.00
C PRO A 18 17.49 1.27 -12.73
N ALA A 19 17.88 2.47 -12.33
CA ALA A 19 18.59 2.68 -11.07
C ALA A 19 17.64 2.50 -9.88
N MET A 20 16.42 3.05 -9.97
CA MET A 20 15.37 2.84 -8.98
C MET A 20 15.02 1.36 -8.85
N GLU A 21 14.88 0.64 -9.97
CA GLU A 21 14.56 -0.80 -9.96
C GLU A 21 15.62 -1.60 -9.17
N ARG A 22 16.91 -1.29 -9.34
CA ARG A 22 17.98 -1.91 -8.54
C ARG A 22 17.88 -1.60 -7.05
N VAL A 23 17.52 -0.35 -6.70
CA VAL A 23 17.33 0.06 -5.30
C VAL A 23 16.13 -0.65 -4.67
N ILE A 24 15.02 -0.80 -5.41
CA ILE A 24 13.83 -1.57 -4.99
C ILE A 24 14.22 -3.02 -4.73
N ALA A 25 14.90 -3.69 -5.68
CA ALA A 25 15.33 -5.07 -5.52
C ALA A 25 16.26 -5.26 -4.29
N GLU A 26 17.19 -4.32 -4.06
CA GLU A 26 18.05 -4.34 -2.86
C GLU A 26 17.25 -4.17 -1.56
N ALA A 27 16.25 -3.30 -1.55
CA ALA A 27 15.39 -3.09 -0.39
C ALA A 27 14.64 -4.37 0.00
N VAL A 28 14.05 -5.03 -1.00
CA VAL A 28 13.31 -6.30 -0.79
C VAL A 28 14.24 -7.41 -0.30
N ARG A 29 15.45 -7.54 -0.86
CA ARG A 29 16.45 -8.51 -0.37
C ARG A 29 16.84 -8.28 1.10
N ARG A 30 16.69 -7.05 1.59
CA ARG A 30 16.89 -6.67 3.00
C ARG A 30 15.61 -6.76 3.84
N ASN A 31 14.58 -7.41 3.34
CA ASN A 31 13.30 -7.57 4.01
C ASN A 31 12.59 -6.23 4.32
N VAL A 32 12.75 -5.22 3.45
CA VAL A 32 12.08 -3.91 3.58
C VAL A 32 10.78 -3.94 2.79
N ILE A 33 9.67 -3.64 3.44
CA ILE A 33 8.36 -3.48 2.80
C ILE A 33 8.30 -2.11 2.11
N LEU A 34 7.93 -2.11 0.83
CA LEU A 34 7.82 -0.91 0.02
C LEU A 34 6.36 -0.65 -0.34
N VAL A 35 5.87 0.53 0.01
CA VAL A 35 4.51 0.99 -0.29
C VAL A 35 4.60 2.24 -1.14
N ALA A 36 3.86 2.34 -2.21
CA ALA A 36 3.89 3.51 -3.08
C ALA A 36 2.50 3.99 -3.50
N ALA A 37 2.40 5.29 -3.74
CA ALA A 37 1.24 5.93 -4.33
C ALA A 37 1.06 5.48 -5.79
N ALA A 38 -0.14 5.04 -6.16
CA ALA A 38 -0.44 4.55 -7.51
C ALA A 38 -0.31 5.61 -8.60
N GLY A 39 -0.40 6.89 -8.25
CA GLY A 39 -0.36 8.03 -9.16
C GLY A 39 -1.68 8.79 -9.23
N ASN A 40 -1.60 10.05 -9.63
CA ASN A 40 -2.73 10.98 -9.69
C ASN A 40 -2.87 11.62 -11.09
N GLY A 41 -2.47 10.91 -12.13
CA GLY A 41 -2.56 11.35 -13.52
C GLY A 41 -3.88 11.03 -14.20
N GLY A 42 -4.79 10.35 -13.50
CA GLY A 42 -6.11 9.96 -14.00
C GLY A 42 -6.17 8.58 -14.64
N PRO A 43 -7.38 8.16 -15.05
CA PRO A 43 -7.65 6.79 -15.49
C PRO A 43 -6.92 6.36 -16.76
N GLN A 44 -6.44 7.31 -17.56
CA GLN A 44 -5.73 7.07 -18.82
C GLN A 44 -4.21 7.22 -18.67
N ALA A 45 -3.71 7.54 -17.48
CA ALA A 45 -2.28 7.74 -17.27
C ALA A 45 -1.50 6.42 -17.41
N ALA A 46 -0.28 6.53 -17.92
CA ALA A 46 0.64 5.40 -17.94
C ALA A 46 0.94 4.90 -16.52
N PRO A 47 1.36 3.62 -16.36
CA PRO A 47 1.78 3.09 -15.07
C PRO A 47 2.86 3.98 -14.43
N SER A 48 2.67 4.30 -13.14
CA SER A 48 3.52 5.21 -12.39
C SER A 48 4.55 4.44 -11.57
N TYR A 49 5.80 4.84 -11.64
CA TYR A 49 6.87 4.23 -10.84
C TYR A 49 7.22 5.12 -9.64
N PRO A 50 7.55 4.53 -8.47
CA PRO A 50 7.89 3.12 -8.24
C PRO A 50 6.70 2.17 -8.02
N ALA A 51 5.45 2.63 -7.98
CA ALA A 51 4.29 1.79 -7.69
C ALA A 51 4.15 0.59 -8.66
N ALA A 52 4.47 0.78 -9.94
CA ALA A 52 4.35 -0.25 -10.96
C ALA A 52 5.48 -1.31 -10.95
N TYR A 53 6.46 -1.23 -10.04
CA TYR A 53 7.38 -2.35 -9.84
C TYR A 53 6.70 -3.49 -9.09
N PRO A 54 6.86 -4.77 -9.53
CA PRO A 54 6.12 -5.91 -8.95
C PRO A 54 6.36 -6.15 -7.45
N GLN A 55 7.46 -5.64 -6.92
CA GLN A 55 7.84 -5.80 -5.51
C GLN A 55 7.27 -4.70 -4.61
N VAL A 56 6.56 -3.73 -5.16
CA VAL A 56 6.02 -2.56 -4.45
C VAL A 56 4.51 -2.73 -4.26
N ILE A 57 4.04 -2.44 -3.07
CA ILE A 57 2.60 -2.40 -2.78
C ILE A 57 2.06 -1.08 -3.34
N ALA A 58 1.42 -1.12 -4.50
CA ALA A 58 0.79 0.03 -5.13
C ALA A 58 -0.57 0.32 -4.49
N VAL A 59 -0.77 1.54 -4.01
CA VAL A 59 -1.98 1.92 -3.28
C VAL A 59 -2.73 3.01 -4.03
N THR A 60 -3.99 2.72 -4.38
CA THR A 60 -4.93 3.70 -4.91
C THR A 60 -5.73 4.38 -3.79
N ALA A 61 -6.52 5.40 -4.12
CA ALA A 61 -7.26 6.23 -3.18
C ALA A 61 -8.78 6.10 -3.38
N HIS A 62 -9.51 6.04 -2.26
CA HIS A 62 -10.97 6.16 -2.25
C HIS A 62 -11.43 7.21 -1.24
N ASP A 63 -12.66 7.70 -1.40
CA ASP A 63 -13.34 8.62 -0.46
C ASP A 63 -14.04 7.87 0.68
N SER A 64 -14.73 8.60 1.55
CA SER A 64 -15.47 8.05 2.69
C SER A 64 -16.71 7.23 2.29
N ALA A 65 -17.14 7.29 1.04
CA ALA A 65 -18.25 6.52 0.46
C ALA A 65 -17.76 5.37 -0.43
N ASP A 66 -16.47 5.04 -0.37
CA ASP A 66 -15.79 4.01 -1.17
C ASP A 66 -15.76 4.30 -2.68
N HIS A 67 -15.94 5.55 -3.12
CA HIS A 67 -15.74 5.92 -4.52
C HIS A 67 -14.26 6.13 -4.81
N LEU A 68 -13.82 5.63 -5.98
CA LEU A 68 -12.46 5.82 -6.44
C LEU A 68 -12.13 7.31 -6.59
N TYR A 69 -10.96 7.73 -6.16
CA TYR A 69 -10.45 9.09 -6.40
C TYR A 69 -10.40 9.39 -7.91
N ALA A 70 -11.08 10.45 -8.34
CA ALA A 70 -11.29 10.75 -9.77
C ALA A 70 -9.98 10.90 -10.57
N HIS A 71 -8.90 11.32 -9.90
CA HIS A 71 -7.58 11.47 -10.53
C HIS A 71 -6.65 10.28 -10.29
N ALA A 72 -7.11 9.20 -9.64
CA ALA A 72 -6.26 8.03 -9.44
C ALA A 72 -5.91 7.37 -10.79
N ASN A 73 -4.65 6.94 -10.91
CA ASN A 73 -4.25 6.05 -12.00
C ASN A 73 -4.94 4.69 -11.84
N ARG A 74 -5.17 4.01 -12.98
CA ARG A 74 -5.71 2.65 -13.04
C ARG A 74 -4.70 1.70 -13.67
N GLY A 75 -4.85 0.41 -13.39
CA GLY A 75 -4.05 -0.63 -14.05
C GLY A 75 -3.79 -1.85 -13.18
N THR A 76 -3.33 -2.90 -13.82
CA THR A 76 -3.08 -4.22 -13.21
C THR A 76 -2.06 -4.20 -12.07
N TYR A 77 -1.27 -3.13 -11.94
CA TYR A 77 -0.28 -2.98 -10.88
C TYR A 77 -0.89 -2.55 -9.54
N ILE A 78 -2.12 -2.04 -9.51
CA ILE A 78 -2.79 -1.62 -8.27
C ILE A 78 -2.95 -2.82 -7.34
N ALA A 79 -2.43 -2.72 -6.13
CA ALA A 79 -2.51 -3.80 -5.15
C ALA A 79 -3.79 -3.71 -4.30
N VAL A 80 -4.05 -2.53 -3.73
CA VAL A 80 -5.16 -2.27 -2.80
C VAL A 80 -5.59 -0.80 -2.85
N ALA A 81 -6.76 -0.51 -2.28
CA ALA A 81 -7.28 0.83 -2.07
C ALA A 81 -7.27 1.21 -0.58
N ALA A 82 -7.02 2.49 -0.28
CA ALA A 82 -7.08 3.02 1.06
C ALA A 82 -7.68 4.45 1.07
N PRO A 83 -8.14 4.97 2.23
CA PRO A 83 -8.61 6.35 2.34
C PRO A 83 -7.58 7.34 1.82
N GLY A 84 -7.99 8.24 0.91
CA GLY A 84 -7.08 9.19 0.29
C GLY A 84 -7.75 10.44 -0.28
N VAL A 85 -9.04 10.63 -0.01
CA VAL A 85 -9.80 11.82 -0.43
C VAL A 85 -10.24 12.57 0.81
N ASP A 86 -10.01 13.89 0.81
CA ASP A 86 -10.34 14.80 1.90
C ASP A 86 -9.77 14.38 3.26
N ILE A 87 -8.52 13.95 3.24
CA ILE A 87 -7.79 13.53 4.44
C ILE A 87 -7.26 14.77 5.17
N LEU A 88 -7.65 14.92 6.43
CA LEU A 88 -7.16 16.00 7.28
C LEU A 88 -5.71 15.73 7.69
N VAL A 89 -4.80 16.55 7.18
CA VAL A 89 -3.35 16.40 7.44
C VAL A 89 -2.79 17.61 8.19
N PRO A 90 -1.79 17.42 9.06
CA PRO A 90 -1.10 18.53 9.69
C PRO A 90 -0.24 19.28 8.67
N ILE A 91 -0.17 20.61 8.84
CA ILE A 91 0.70 21.47 8.02
C ILE A 91 1.72 22.19 8.89
N LEU A 92 2.78 22.70 8.26
CA LEU A 92 3.76 23.57 8.93
C LEU A 92 3.07 24.80 9.54
N LYS A 93 3.61 25.29 10.67
CA LYS A 93 3.13 26.49 11.39
C LYS A 93 1.77 26.36 12.11
N ARG A 94 1.46 25.14 12.62
CA ARG A 94 0.27 24.86 13.45
C ARG A 94 -1.06 25.03 12.70
N GLY A 95 -1.45 24.04 11.99
CA GLY A 95 -2.75 23.98 11.35
C GLY A 95 -2.98 22.61 10.74
N HIS A 96 -4.13 22.47 10.12
CA HIS A 96 -4.52 21.29 9.36
C HIS A 96 -5.13 21.75 8.04
N MET A 97 -5.03 20.91 7.03
CA MET A 97 -5.74 21.12 5.76
C MET A 97 -6.25 19.78 5.24
N PHE A 98 -7.29 19.82 4.42
CA PHE A 98 -7.71 18.64 3.67
C PHE A 98 -6.84 18.46 2.43
N MET A 99 -6.39 17.23 2.22
CA MET A 99 -5.63 16.84 1.04
C MET A 99 -6.22 15.56 0.45
N SER A 100 -6.18 15.48 -0.90
CA SER A 100 -6.61 14.30 -1.64
C SER A 100 -5.50 13.79 -2.55
N GLY A 101 -5.36 12.47 -2.63
CA GLY A 101 -4.38 11.81 -3.49
C GLY A 101 -3.92 10.46 -2.97
N THR A 102 -3.41 9.66 -3.88
CA THR A 102 -2.85 8.33 -3.58
C THR A 102 -1.65 8.38 -2.63
N SER A 103 -1.04 9.55 -2.45
CA SER A 103 0.01 9.80 -1.45
C SER A 103 -0.49 9.63 -0.02
N MET A 104 -1.74 10.04 0.27
CA MET A 104 -2.35 9.87 1.59
C MET A 104 -2.64 8.40 1.84
N SER A 105 -3.19 7.71 0.84
CA SER A 105 -3.50 6.29 0.89
C SER A 105 -2.26 5.42 1.10
N SER A 106 -1.16 5.72 0.41
CA SER A 106 0.10 4.97 0.60
C SER A 106 0.68 5.14 2.01
N ALA A 107 0.57 6.33 2.60
CA ALA A 107 0.98 6.56 3.98
C ALA A 107 0.10 5.78 4.98
N TYR A 108 -1.21 5.69 4.72
CA TYR A 108 -2.14 4.88 5.51
C TYR A 108 -1.74 3.40 5.51
N VAL A 109 -1.47 2.84 4.33
CA VAL A 109 -1.02 1.44 4.19
C VAL A 109 0.35 1.22 4.82
N ALA A 110 1.28 2.17 4.71
CA ALA A 110 2.57 2.06 5.40
C ALA A 110 2.40 1.97 6.92
N GLY A 111 1.41 2.67 7.49
CA GLY A 111 1.02 2.52 8.89
C GLY A 111 0.50 1.12 9.22
N ILE A 112 -0.34 0.53 8.37
CA ILE A 112 -0.80 -0.86 8.54
C ILE A 112 0.39 -1.83 8.52
N MET A 113 1.33 -1.67 7.57
CA MET A 113 2.53 -2.51 7.51
C MET A 113 3.37 -2.41 8.78
N ALA A 114 3.48 -1.23 9.38
CA ALA A 114 4.18 -1.07 10.65
C ALA A 114 3.49 -1.83 11.80
N LEU A 115 2.16 -1.83 11.85
CA LEU A 115 1.39 -2.62 12.83
C LEU A 115 1.58 -4.12 12.65
N LEU A 116 1.61 -4.61 11.41
CA LEU A 116 1.89 -6.03 11.13
C LEU A 116 3.30 -6.41 11.57
N LEU A 117 4.30 -5.58 11.30
CA LEU A 117 5.70 -5.82 11.71
C LEU A 117 5.91 -5.73 13.21
N GLU A 118 5.14 -4.91 13.94
CA GLU A 118 5.16 -4.90 15.40
C GLU A 118 4.82 -6.29 15.97
N ARG A 119 3.86 -6.98 15.35
CA ARG A 119 3.41 -8.32 15.75
C ARG A 119 4.27 -9.45 15.19
N ALA A 120 4.83 -9.27 14.01
CA ALA A 120 5.68 -10.24 13.32
C ALA A 120 6.92 -9.54 12.72
N PRO A 121 7.97 -9.28 13.52
CA PRO A 121 9.15 -8.52 13.09
C PRO A 121 9.90 -9.13 11.90
N ASN A 122 9.74 -10.43 11.65
CA ASN A 122 10.36 -11.16 10.53
C ASN A 122 9.40 -11.39 9.34
N LEU A 123 8.25 -10.71 9.31
CA LEU A 123 7.29 -10.82 8.21
C LEU A 123 7.94 -10.38 6.89
N SER A 124 7.92 -11.26 5.88
CA SER A 124 8.49 -10.91 4.58
C SER A 124 7.60 -9.92 3.81
N PRO A 125 8.17 -9.08 2.91
CA PRO A 125 7.41 -8.15 2.08
C PRO A 125 6.29 -8.84 1.28
N GLU A 126 6.56 -10.03 0.71
CA GLU A 126 5.60 -10.80 -0.07
C GLU A 126 4.45 -11.32 0.80
N ARG A 127 4.74 -11.79 2.02
CA ARG A 127 3.71 -12.27 2.94
C ARG A 127 2.87 -11.11 3.47
N ALA A 128 3.49 -9.95 3.76
CA ALA A 128 2.79 -8.75 4.18
C ALA A 128 1.82 -8.25 3.10
N ALA A 129 2.27 -8.16 1.85
CA ALA A 129 1.44 -7.78 0.71
C ALA A 129 0.28 -8.76 0.52
N ARG A 130 0.54 -10.07 0.63
CA ARG A 130 -0.48 -11.11 0.48
C ARG A 130 -1.56 -11.01 1.55
N ILE A 131 -1.19 -10.89 2.82
CA ILE A 131 -2.14 -10.71 3.93
C ILE A 131 -3.04 -9.49 3.66
N LEU A 132 -2.44 -8.38 3.27
CA LEU A 132 -3.19 -7.15 2.98
C LEU A 132 -4.22 -7.35 1.87
N MET A 133 -3.84 -8.04 0.77
CA MET A 133 -4.73 -8.28 -0.36
C MET A 133 -5.81 -9.33 -0.04
N GLU A 134 -5.46 -10.41 0.68
CA GLU A 134 -6.40 -11.49 1.05
C GLU A 134 -7.47 -11.04 2.05
N THR A 135 -7.20 -9.97 2.80
CA THR A 135 -8.12 -9.44 3.83
C THR A 135 -8.79 -8.13 3.43
N ALA A 136 -8.54 -7.65 2.22
CA ALA A 136 -9.19 -6.46 1.70
C ALA A 136 -10.68 -6.69 1.45
N GLY A 137 -11.50 -5.70 1.73
CA GLY A 137 -12.92 -5.70 1.37
C GLY A 137 -13.08 -5.36 -0.12
N ASP A 138 -13.69 -6.26 -0.88
CA ASP A 138 -13.89 -6.10 -2.32
C ASP A 138 -14.62 -4.79 -2.66
N LEU A 139 -14.13 -4.06 -3.66
CA LEU A 139 -14.71 -2.82 -4.17
C LEU A 139 -14.65 -2.83 -5.70
N GLY A 140 -15.61 -2.18 -6.34
CA GLY A 140 -15.68 -2.07 -7.79
C GLY A 140 -16.24 -3.32 -8.45
N ALA A 141 -15.56 -3.83 -9.47
CA ALA A 141 -15.93 -5.10 -10.10
C ALA A 141 -15.59 -6.28 -9.18
N PRO A 142 -16.44 -7.35 -9.14
CA PRO A 142 -16.19 -8.48 -8.25
C PRO A 142 -14.79 -9.09 -8.42
N GLY A 143 -14.05 -9.21 -7.31
CA GLY A 143 -12.68 -9.70 -7.28
C GLY A 143 -11.66 -8.60 -7.60
N ARG A 144 -10.43 -9.00 -7.91
CA ARG A 144 -9.36 -8.04 -8.22
C ARG A 144 -9.62 -7.32 -9.54
N ASP A 145 -9.55 -5.99 -9.54
CA ASP A 145 -9.73 -5.13 -10.70
C ASP A 145 -8.61 -4.08 -10.84
N ASP A 146 -8.64 -3.32 -11.94
CA ASP A 146 -7.64 -2.29 -12.27
C ASP A 146 -7.87 -0.94 -11.55
N GLU A 147 -8.98 -0.79 -10.83
CA GLU A 147 -9.37 0.43 -10.12
C GLU A 147 -9.00 0.35 -8.64
N PHE A 148 -9.40 -0.73 -7.97
CA PHE A 148 -9.25 -0.90 -6.53
C PHE A 148 -8.24 -2.00 -6.14
N GLY A 149 -7.67 -2.72 -7.12
CA GLY A 149 -6.83 -3.87 -6.85
C GLY A 149 -7.61 -4.99 -6.17
N ALA A 150 -7.17 -5.44 -5.00
CA ALA A 150 -7.89 -6.42 -4.19
C ALA A 150 -9.03 -5.79 -3.35
N GLY A 151 -9.20 -4.47 -3.40
CA GLY A 151 -10.23 -3.75 -2.67
C GLY A 151 -9.69 -2.88 -1.53
N ARG A 152 -10.60 -2.45 -0.65
CA ARG A 152 -10.31 -1.58 0.49
C ARG A 152 -9.56 -2.32 1.58
N VAL A 153 -8.45 -1.76 2.04
CA VAL A 153 -7.66 -2.31 3.15
C VAL A 153 -8.45 -2.36 4.45
N ASP A 154 -8.31 -3.47 5.18
CA ASP A 154 -8.83 -3.64 6.53
C ASP A 154 -7.67 -4.01 7.47
N ALA A 155 -7.23 -3.03 8.27
CA ALA A 155 -6.13 -3.22 9.21
C ALA A 155 -6.44 -4.27 10.29
N ARG A 156 -7.70 -4.35 10.73
CA ARG A 156 -8.13 -5.30 11.75
C ARG A 156 -8.13 -6.71 11.17
N ALA A 157 -8.75 -6.91 10.01
CA ALA A 157 -8.76 -8.21 9.35
C ALA A 157 -7.34 -8.71 9.02
N ALA A 158 -6.45 -7.80 8.57
CA ALA A 158 -5.05 -8.14 8.30
C ALA A 158 -4.30 -8.61 9.56
N LEU A 159 -4.50 -7.93 10.70
CA LEU A 159 -3.92 -8.34 11.99
C LEU A 159 -4.49 -9.67 12.47
N ASP A 160 -5.80 -9.87 12.39
CA ASP A 160 -6.46 -11.10 12.84
C ASP A 160 -6.04 -12.31 11.97
N ALA A 161 -5.93 -12.15 10.65
CA ALA A 161 -5.45 -13.20 9.73
C ALA A 161 -4.01 -13.61 10.04
N MET A 162 -3.15 -12.63 10.36
CA MET A 162 -1.78 -12.90 10.76
C MET A 162 -1.70 -13.70 12.07
N LEU A 163 -2.54 -13.37 13.06
CA LEU A 163 -2.58 -14.03 14.36
C LEU A 163 -3.22 -15.43 14.28
N GLY A 164 -4.23 -15.62 13.43
CA GLY A 164 -4.87 -16.91 13.17
C GLY A 164 -3.91 -17.93 12.56
N GLY A 165 -3.12 -17.52 11.56
CA GLY A 165 -2.09 -18.36 10.96
C GLY A 165 -0.96 -18.76 11.92
N ALA A 166 -0.67 -17.95 12.95
CA ALA A 166 0.31 -18.29 13.98
C ALA A 166 -0.20 -19.39 14.94
N ARG A 167 -1.51 -19.45 15.19
CA ARG A 167 -2.12 -20.48 16.06
C ARG A 167 -2.13 -21.86 15.41
N GLU A 168 -2.33 -21.97 14.10
CA GLU A 168 -2.32 -23.23 13.37
C GLU A 168 -0.94 -23.88 13.30
N ILE A 169 0.13 -23.09 13.25
CA ILE A 169 1.51 -23.58 13.23
C ILE A 169 1.92 -24.10 14.63
N GLY A 170 1.49 -23.43 15.70
CA GLY A 170 1.77 -23.85 17.08
C GLY A 170 0.98 -25.08 17.55
N ALA A 171 -0.14 -25.41 16.91
CA ALA A 171 -0.97 -26.60 17.24
C ALA A 171 -0.49 -27.89 16.55
N ARG A 172 0.51 -27.83 15.68
CA ARG A 172 1.09 -28.97 14.94
C ARG A 172 2.48 -29.40 15.44
N GLN A 173 2.93 -28.83 16.54
CA GLN A 173 4.12 -29.25 17.28
C GLN A 173 3.75 -29.92 18.63
#